data_510f4bee2a6d1dcb30cd2dcbeb918011
#
_entry.id   510f4bee2a6d1dcb30cd2dcbeb918011
#
_cell.length_a   1.000
_cell.length_b   1.000
_cell.length_c   1.000
_cell.angle_alpha   90.00
_cell.angle_beta   90.00
_cell.angle_gamma   90.00
#
_symmetry.space_group_name_H-M   'P 1'
#
loop_
_entity.id
_entity.type
_entity.pdbx_description
1 polymer ?
#
loop_
_entity_poly.entity_id
_entity_poly.type
_entity_poly.pdbx_seq_one_letter_code
_entity_poly.pdbx_strand_id
1 'polypeptide(L)'
;MRLFHRRDKTPKGNRSITTSHSTASLNSTYIKGIGSGVQGGSLYTSQSSMSPAKQVPKVDLPRSPDPELDPVGYLRSLGAVRERSRIILERTTENQLNHFDVDLSKLPDVVNFVAGLIKRDYDAPFTTIPGHGRYQHFSVGGRDRIADLLSTWPDSVDNEERCRRLIDLFLVSVLLDAGAGMSWRYKSKESGKVYRRSEGLAIASLEMFKEGLFSSNTGNKYQVDKGGLERLTLEKLQVGLQSRPDNELAGLEGRTELLIRLSSALAANADYFGADGRPGNMIDHLLSHPSTQASSMLIVPLPILWDVLMDGLGPIWPASRTALNGVSLGDAWPCQAMPNLGTASWQSILPFHKLTQWLTHSLMQPMQSLLNMHFAGQESLTGLPEYRNGGLFVDLGVLTLKADDMERGLKHYENYCIRHGGKAVEVAPMFEPGDDVIVEWRGATVGLLDMLCVEVNKALKTELAGNEMTLAQLLEAGSWKGGREIAEINRPNTKEPPILIESDGTVF
;
A
#
# COMPACT_ATOMS: atom_id res chain seq x y z
N MET A 1 -11.14 -69.11 -21.86
CA MET A 1 -9.99 -70.01 -22.00
C MET A 1 -8.81 -69.44 -21.24
N ARG A 2 -8.35 -70.16 -20.17
CA ARG A 2 -7.14 -70.00 -19.33
C ARG A 2 -7.02 -68.69 -18.57
N LEU A 3 -7.30 -68.59 -17.24
CA LEU A 3 -6.82 -69.28 -16.02
C LEU A 3 -5.32 -69.07 -15.77
N PHE A 4 -5.03 -68.43 -14.63
CA PHE A 4 -4.20 -68.80 -13.44
C PHE A 4 -3.42 -67.58 -13.00
N HIS A 5 -3.11 -67.20 -11.78
CA HIS A 5 -3.40 -67.74 -10.42
C HIS A 5 -2.96 -66.68 -9.39
N ARG A 6 -3.64 -66.66 -8.28
CA ARG A 6 -3.39 -66.09 -6.98
C ARG A 6 -1.94 -66.15 -6.47
N ARG A 7 -1.57 -65.17 -5.65
CA ARG A 7 -1.05 -65.45 -4.28
C ARG A 7 -1.14 -64.24 -3.37
N ASP A 8 -1.92 -64.44 -2.27
CA ASP A 8 -1.94 -63.63 -1.05
C ASP A 8 -0.61 -63.68 -0.32
N LYS A 9 -0.32 -62.59 0.41
CA LYS A 9 0.30 -62.62 1.75
C LYS A 9 0.27 -61.25 2.39
N THR A 10 -0.61 -61.06 3.40
CA THR A 10 -0.40 -60.15 4.54
C THR A 10 0.51 -60.88 5.54
N PRO A 11 1.27 -60.13 6.40
CA PRO A 11 0.71 -59.80 7.70
C PRO A 11 1.13 -58.42 8.29
N LYS A 12 0.19 -57.87 9.05
CA LYS A 12 0.26 -57.10 10.31
C LYS A 12 1.60 -56.53 10.77
N GLY A 13 1.58 -55.22 11.10
CA GLY A 13 2.53 -54.58 11.98
C GLY A 13 2.08 -53.17 12.37
N ASN A 14 1.38 -53.08 13.50
CA ASN A 14 1.12 -51.85 14.27
C ASN A 14 2.45 -51.13 14.55
N ARG A 15 2.57 -49.85 14.17
CA ARG A 15 3.49 -48.93 14.83
C ARG A 15 2.81 -47.58 15.03
N SER A 16 2.58 -47.30 16.29
CA SER A 16 2.26 -46.00 16.85
C SER A 16 3.29 -44.95 16.41
N ILE A 17 2.80 -43.86 15.82
CA ILE A 17 3.63 -42.68 15.55
C ILE A 17 3.48 -41.74 16.76
N THR A 18 4.49 -41.74 17.61
CA THR A 18 4.71 -40.71 18.61
C THR A 18 5.23 -39.46 17.92
N THR A 19 4.46 -38.39 18.01
CA THR A 19 4.88 -37.04 17.61
C THR A 19 5.96 -36.54 18.57
N SER A 20 7.20 -36.50 18.12
CA SER A 20 8.26 -35.80 18.82
C SER A 20 8.37 -34.37 18.26
N HIS A 21 8.02 -33.38 19.07
CA HIS A 21 8.39 -31.99 18.84
C HIS A 21 9.91 -31.87 18.92
N SER A 22 10.55 -31.55 17.79
CA SER A 22 11.93 -31.08 17.78
C SER A 22 11.93 -29.59 17.54
N THR A 23 12.17 -28.83 18.59
CA THR A 23 12.60 -27.43 18.52
C THR A 23 13.97 -27.41 17.85
N ALA A 24 14.02 -26.97 16.59
CA ALA A 24 15.25 -26.69 15.91
C ALA A 24 15.69 -25.27 16.27
N SER A 25 16.72 -25.17 17.12
CA SER A 25 17.48 -23.93 17.31
C SER A 25 18.16 -23.56 16.00
N LEU A 26 17.86 -22.39 15.47
CA LEU A 26 18.55 -21.82 14.32
C LEU A 26 19.98 -21.43 14.71
N ASN A 27 20.91 -22.33 14.50
CA ASN A 27 22.34 -22.01 14.55
C ASN A 27 22.74 -21.18 13.32
N SER A 28 23.41 -20.08 13.58
CA SER A 28 23.92 -19.08 12.65
C SER A 28 25.10 -19.58 11.79
N THR A 29 24.87 -20.51 10.87
CA THR A 29 25.96 -21.01 10.01
C THR A 29 25.51 -21.42 8.61
N TYR A 30 24.63 -20.65 7.97
CA TYR A 30 24.33 -20.85 6.54
C TYR A 30 24.05 -19.50 5.82
N ILE A 31 25.08 -18.64 5.76
CA ILE A 31 25.13 -17.61 4.72
C ILE A 31 26.59 -17.49 4.27
N LYS A 32 27.02 -18.45 3.44
CA LYS A 32 28.15 -18.26 2.51
C LYS A 32 27.84 -19.06 1.25
N GLY A 33 27.62 -18.33 0.17
CA GLY A 33 27.72 -18.88 -1.19
C GLY A 33 26.48 -18.76 -2.04
N ILE A 34 26.12 -17.61 -2.51
CA ILE A 34 25.75 -17.34 -3.90
C ILE A 34 26.21 -15.88 -4.15
N GLY A 35 27.43 -15.75 -4.60
CA GLY A 35 27.94 -14.51 -5.15
C GLY A 35 27.52 -14.40 -6.60
N SER A 36 26.74 -13.41 -6.93
CA SER A 36 26.74 -12.79 -8.25
C SER A 36 26.80 -11.29 -7.99
N GLY A 37 28.02 -10.78 -8.19
CA GLY A 37 28.33 -9.36 -8.00
C GLY A 37 27.53 -8.50 -8.95
N VAL A 38 26.81 -7.57 -8.38
CA VAL A 38 26.49 -6.31 -9.04
C VAL A 38 27.08 -5.24 -8.15
N GLN A 39 28.21 -4.68 -8.56
CA GLN A 39 28.77 -3.48 -8.00
C GLN A 39 27.74 -2.35 -8.22
N GLY A 40 26.98 -2.02 -7.18
CA GLY A 40 26.19 -0.81 -7.10
C GLY A 40 27.13 0.38 -6.86
N GLY A 41 27.58 1.03 -7.93
CA GLY A 41 28.28 2.31 -7.82
C GLY A 41 27.35 3.34 -7.21
N SER A 42 27.73 3.85 -6.04
CA SER A 42 27.15 5.05 -5.42
C SER A 42 27.31 6.23 -6.37
N LEU A 43 26.23 6.70 -6.96
CA LEU A 43 26.13 7.96 -7.69
C LEU A 43 25.20 8.93 -6.95
N TYR A 44 25.49 9.18 -5.70
CA TYR A 44 24.97 10.35 -4.98
C TYR A 44 26.15 11.18 -4.46
N THR A 45 26.77 11.93 -5.38
CA THR A 45 27.62 13.03 -5.02
C THR A 45 27.11 14.29 -5.69
N SER A 46 26.05 14.87 -5.12
CA SER A 46 25.89 16.31 -5.08
C SER A 46 25.87 16.69 -3.61
N GLN A 47 27.03 17.14 -3.13
CA GLN A 47 27.14 17.83 -1.86
C GLN A 47 26.33 19.12 -1.93
N SER A 48 25.04 19.06 -1.62
CA SER A 48 24.35 20.19 -1.05
C SER A 48 24.66 20.15 0.45
N SER A 49 25.45 21.09 0.92
CA SER A 49 25.67 21.35 2.34
C SER A 49 24.29 21.48 3.00
N MET A 50 23.78 20.42 3.64
CA MET A 50 22.58 20.48 4.44
C MET A 50 22.86 21.40 5.63
N SER A 51 22.35 22.62 5.58
CA SER A 51 22.15 23.46 6.76
C SER A 51 21.35 22.65 7.79
N PRO A 52 21.59 22.82 9.12
CA PRO A 52 20.85 22.08 10.14
C PRO A 52 19.36 22.23 9.86
N ALA A 53 18.65 21.09 9.87
CA ALA A 53 17.24 21.03 9.57
C ALA A 53 16.49 22.11 10.35
N LYS A 54 16.00 23.14 9.67
CA LYS A 54 15.16 24.16 10.30
C LYS A 54 13.94 23.43 10.83
N GLN A 55 13.73 23.47 12.15
CA GLN A 55 12.52 22.91 12.73
C GLN A 55 11.31 23.59 12.07
N VAL A 56 10.45 22.76 11.47
CA VAL A 56 9.19 23.27 10.90
C VAL A 56 8.38 23.85 12.06
N PRO A 57 7.90 25.11 11.97
CA PRO A 57 7.07 25.68 13.00
C PRO A 57 5.87 24.80 13.31
N LYS A 58 5.50 24.70 14.60
CA LYS A 58 4.24 24.05 14.99
C LYS A 58 3.09 24.86 14.43
N VAL A 59 2.21 24.21 13.68
CA VAL A 59 0.99 24.76 13.13
C VAL A 59 -0.19 24.08 13.82
N ASP A 60 -1.22 24.84 14.16
CA ASP A 60 -2.46 24.27 14.68
C ASP A 60 -3.15 23.50 13.55
N LEU A 61 -3.31 22.20 13.75
CA LEU A 61 -3.97 21.34 12.78
C LEU A 61 -5.49 21.39 12.99
N PRO A 62 -6.29 21.35 11.92
CA PRO A 62 -7.71 21.10 12.02
C PRO A 62 -7.99 19.84 12.84
N ARG A 63 -8.93 19.93 13.76
CA ARG A 63 -9.37 18.77 14.55
C ARG A 63 -10.33 17.91 13.74
N SER A 64 -10.33 16.61 14.01
CA SER A 64 -11.38 15.72 13.49
C SER A 64 -12.76 16.22 14.00
N PRO A 65 -13.81 16.08 13.18
CA PRO A 65 -15.18 16.36 13.63
C PRO A 65 -15.56 15.56 14.87
N ASP A 66 -16.47 16.10 15.66
CA ASP A 66 -17.05 15.38 16.81
C ASP A 66 -17.90 14.21 16.26
N PRO A 67 -17.61 12.96 16.63
CA PRO A 67 -18.29 11.78 16.08
C PRO A 67 -19.78 11.71 16.45
N GLU A 68 -20.22 12.34 17.54
CA GLU A 68 -21.64 12.37 17.93
C GLU A 68 -22.43 13.42 17.12
N LEU A 69 -21.77 14.47 16.64
CA LEU A 69 -22.41 15.53 15.85
C LEU A 69 -22.27 15.27 14.35
N ASP A 70 -21.11 14.81 13.91
CA ASP A 70 -20.81 14.51 12.51
C ASP A 70 -20.05 13.18 12.39
N PRO A 71 -20.72 12.05 12.53
CA PRO A 71 -20.07 10.75 12.40
C PRO A 71 -19.52 10.47 11.02
N VAL A 72 -20.08 11.05 9.96
CA VAL A 72 -19.60 10.89 8.58
C VAL A 72 -18.28 11.63 8.42
N GLY A 73 -18.21 12.89 8.77
CA GLY A 73 -16.97 13.66 8.72
C GLY A 73 -15.88 13.07 9.61
N TYR A 74 -16.25 12.62 10.82
CA TYR A 74 -15.31 11.93 11.72
C TYR A 74 -14.72 10.68 11.06
N LEU A 75 -15.55 9.74 10.59
CA LEU A 75 -15.09 8.49 9.99
C LEU A 75 -14.27 8.70 8.71
N ARG A 76 -14.43 9.84 8.03
CA ARG A 76 -13.65 10.22 6.86
C ARG A 76 -12.38 11.00 7.21
N SER A 77 -12.22 11.42 8.45
CA SER A 77 -11.06 12.20 8.91
C SER A 77 -9.80 11.33 9.05
N LEU A 78 -8.65 11.96 8.90
CA LEU A 78 -7.35 11.31 9.09
C LEU A 78 -7.18 10.78 10.53
N GLY A 79 -7.64 11.54 11.53
CA GLY A 79 -7.53 11.16 12.95
C GLY A 79 -8.31 9.89 13.29
N ALA A 80 -9.48 9.69 12.70
CA ALA A 80 -10.33 8.53 12.98
C ALA A 80 -9.64 7.19 12.66
N VAL A 81 -8.77 7.14 11.65
CA VAL A 81 -8.05 5.91 11.29
C VAL A 81 -7.22 5.40 12.47
N ARG A 82 -6.39 6.27 13.05
CA ARG A 82 -5.54 5.91 14.20
C ARG A 82 -6.34 5.69 15.47
N GLU A 83 -7.29 6.58 15.75
CA GLU A 83 -8.12 6.51 16.98
C GLU A 83 -8.90 5.20 17.02
N ARG A 84 -9.51 4.79 15.91
CA ARG A 84 -10.32 3.58 15.88
C ARG A 84 -9.47 2.31 15.79
N SER A 85 -8.35 2.34 15.06
CA SER A 85 -7.41 1.23 15.03
C SER A 85 -6.75 0.99 16.41
N ARG A 86 -6.67 2.01 17.28
CA ARG A 86 -6.20 1.84 18.66
C ARG A 86 -7.11 0.90 19.46
N ILE A 87 -8.41 0.95 19.25
CA ILE A 87 -9.36 0.03 19.91
C ILE A 87 -9.05 -1.43 19.55
N ILE A 88 -8.74 -1.67 18.26
CA ILE A 88 -8.33 -3.00 17.82
C ILE A 88 -6.95 -3.37 18.40
N LEU A 89 -6.02 -2.41 18.48
CA LEU A 89 -4.72 -2.64 19.10
C LEU A 89 -4.83 -3.02 20.58
N GLU A 90 -5.69 -2.37 21.35
CA GLU A 90 -5.96 -2.72 22.75
C GLU A 90 -6.43 -4.17 22.85
N ARG A 91 -7.41 -4.58 22.04
CA ARG A 91 -7.84 -5.98 21.95
C ARG A 91 -6.73 -6.92 21.50
N THR A 92 -5.89 -6.49 20.57
CA THR A 92 -4.71 -7.26 20.12
C THR A 92 -3.75 -7.52 21.28
N THR A 93 -3.43 -6.49 22.08
CA THR A 93 -2.50 -6.63 23.20
C THR A 93 -3.05 -7.50 24.34
N GLU A 94 -4.36 -7.60 24.46
CA GLU A 94 -5.07 -8.45 25.44
C GLU A 94 -5.38 -9.85 24.90
N ASN A 95 -5.00 -10.20 23.67
CA ASN A 95 -5.36 -11.43 22.98
C ASN A 95 -6.88 -11.66 22.93
N GLN A 96 -7.64 -10.60 22.61
CA GLN A 96 -9.10 -10.59 22.58
C GLN A 96 -9.66 -10.36 21.16
N LEU A 97 -8.89 -10.64 20.13
CA LEU A 97 -9.36 -10.59 18.75
C LEU A 97 -10.35 -11.74 18.49
N ASN A 98 -11.33 -11.49 17.63
CA ASN A 98 -12.34 -12.49 17.29
C ASN A 98 -11.76 -13.61 16.40
N HIS A 99 -10.90 -13.25 15.46
CA HIS A 99 -10.42 -14.11 14.38
C HIS A 99 -8.95 -14.55 14.52
N PHE A 100 -8.19 -13.90 15.38
CA PHE A 100 -6.76 -14.20 15.57
C PHE A 100 -6.42 -14.49 17.02
N ASP A 101 -5.52 -15.45 17.21
CA ASP A 101 -4.75 -15.59 18.43
C ASP A 101 -3.49 -14.75 18.33
N VAL A 102 -3.08 -14.10 19.42
CA VAL A 102 -1.97 -13.14 19.45
C VAL A 102 -0.87 -13.61 20.38
N ASP A 103 0.36 -13.66 19.88
CA ASP A 103 1.57 -13.93 20.65
C ASP A 103 2.58 -12.77 20.52
N LEU A 104 2.46 -11.78 21.39
CA LEU A 104 3.38 -10.64 21.41
C LEU A 104 4.82 -11.01 21.81
N SER A 105 5.07 -12.20 22.36
CA SER A 105 6.44 -12.67 22.61
C SER A 105 7.24 -12.86 21.32
N LYS A 106 6.57 -12.91 20.15
CA LYS A 106 7.16 -12.97 18.81
C LYS A 106 7.49 -11.62 18.21
N LEU A 107 7.01 -10.52 18.79
CA LEU A 107 7.30 -9.18 18.26
C LEU A 107 8.81 -8.85 18.18
N PRO A 108 9.65 -9.25 19.15
CA PRO A 108 11.10 -9.09 19.01
C PRO A 108 11.71 -9.78 17.78
N ASP A 109 11.15 -10.91 17.33
CA ASP A 109 11.61 -11.61 16.12
C ASP A 109 11.30 -10.75 14.88
N VAL A 110 10.11 -10.11 14.84
CA VAL A 110 9.74 -9.16 13.77
C VAL A 110 10.67 -7.95 13.77
N VAL A 111 10.94 -7.37 14.95
CA VAL A 111 11.86 -6.23 15.10
C VAL A 111 13.25 -6.58 14.58
N ASN A 112 13.79 -7.72 14.98
CA ASN A 112 15.12 -8.17 14.56
C ASN A 112 15.17 -8.43 13.05
N PHE A 113 14.14 -9.03 12.49
CA PHE A 113 14.04 -9.28 11.05
C PHE A 113 14.03 -7.96 10.27
N VAL A 114 13.16 -7.02 10.65
CA VAL A 114 13.02 -5.71 10.00
C VAL A 114 14.29 -4.86 10.17
N ALA A 115 14.85 -4.78 11.37
CA ALA A 115 16.11 -4.06 11.60
C ALA A 115 17.27 -4.68 10.80
N GLY A 116 17.31 -6.00 10.67
CA GLY A 116 18.29 -6.70 9.82
C GLY A 116 18.17 -6.33 8.34
N LEU A 117 16.94 -6.21 7.82
CA LEU A 117 16.68 -5.77 6.44
C LEU A 117 17.16 -4.33 6.22
N ILE A 118 16.83 -3.42 7.15
CA ILE A 118 17.23 -2.01 7.06
C ILE A 118 18.76 -1.91 7.03
N LYS A 119 19.46 -2.58 7.94
CA LYS A 119 20.94 -2.60 7.99
C LYS A 119 21.58 -3.24 6.76
N ARG A 120 20.92 -4.20 6.12
CA ARG A 120 21.42 -4.84 4.89
C ARG A 120 21.33 -3.92 3.67
N ASP A 121 20.25 -3.15 3.57
CA ASP A 121 19.85 -2.48 2.34
C ASP A 121 20.15 -0.98 2.32
N TYR A 122 20.43 -0.39 3.48
CA TYR A 122 20.72 1.03 3.61
C TYR A 122 21.97 1.27 4.46
N ASP A 123 22.70 2.32 4.10
CA ASP A 123 23.83 2.81 4.88
C ASP A 123 23.34 3.82 5.93
N ALA A 124 23.95 3.83 7.10
CA ALA A 124 23.71 4.86 8.12
C ALA A 124 24.22 6.24 7.66
N PRO A 125 23.60 7.36 8.05
CA PRO A 125 22.46 7.44 8.96
C PRO A 125 21.14 7.13 8.27
N PHE A 126 20.30 6.29 8.87
CA PHE A 126 19.01 5.85 8.31
C PHE A 126 17.95 6.95 8.17
N THR A 127 18.24 8.15 8.68
CA THR A 127 17.39 9.34 8.49
C THR A 127 17.27 9.77 7.01
N THR A 128 18.17 9.30 6.15
CA THR A 128 18.16 9.57 4.71
C THR A 128 17.26 8.61 3.92
N ILE A 129 16.74 7.58 4.55
CA ILE A 129 15.80 6.65 3.92
C ILE A 129 14.56 7.43 3.44
N PRO A 130 14.14 7.27 2.18
CA PRO A 130 12.94 7.94 1.71
C PRO A 130 11.68 7.39 2.39
N GLY A 131 10.65 8.22 2.54
CA GLY A 131 9.34 7.73 2.96
C GLY A 131 8.70 6.84 1.89
N HIS A 132 7.84 5.92 2.33
CA HIS A 132 7.10 5.04 1.42
C HIS A 132 6.20 5.85 0.49
N GLY A 133 6.32 5.62 -0.81
CA GLY A 133 5.55 6.34 -1.81
C GLY A 133 5.75 5.79 -3.22
N ARG A 134 4.91 6.26 -4.16
CA ARG A 134 4.93 5.78 -5.54
C ARG A 134 6.25 6.07 -6.26
N TYR A 135 6.96 7.11 -5.86
CA TYR A 135 8.26 7.48 -6.44
C TYR A 135 9.23 6.31 -6.45
N GLN A 136 9.30 5.55 -5.35
CA GLN A 136 10.24 4.44 -5.18
C GLN A 136 10.01 3.32 -6.21
N HIS A 137 8.77 3.08 -6.60
CA HIS A 137 8.44 2.10 -7.63
C HIS A 137 8.89 2.51 -9.05
N PHE A 138 8.99 3.81 -9.34
CA PHE A 138 9.57 4.27 -10.60
C PHE A 138 11.09 4.10 -10.65
N SER A 139 11.76 4.06 -9.49
CA SER A 139 13.23 3.92 -9.39
C SER A 139 13.72 2.48 -9.43
N VAL A 140 12.83 1.51 -9.61
CA VAL A 140 13.18 0.09 -9.65
C VAL A 140 14.24 -0.23 -10.71
N GLY A 141 15.17 -1.13 -10.35
CA GLY A 141 16.26 -1.56 -11.23
C GLY A 141 17.40 -0.56 -11.33
N GLY A 142 17.55 0.34 -10.34
CA GLY A 142 18.66 1.29 -10.23
C GLY A 142 18.59 2.45 -11.21
N ARG A 143 17.39 2.81 -11.69
CA ARG A 143 17.17 3.90 -12.64
C ARG A 143 16.14 4.89 -12.11
N ASP A 144 16.51 6.14 -11.94
CA ASP A 144 15.60 7.21 -11.56
C ASP A 144 14.82 7.74 -12.76
N ARG A 145 13.71 7.08 -13.07
CA ARG A 145 12.85 7.44 -14.23
C ARG A 145 12.12 8.76 -14.04
N ILE A 146 11.93 9.20 -12.82
CA ILE A 146 11.31 10.50 -12.56
C ILE A 146 12.31 11.63 -12.85
N ALA A 147 13.56 11.50 -12.43
CA ALA A 147 14.61 12.45 -12.80
C ALA A 147 14.82 12.47 -14.32
N ASP A 148 14.83 11.30 -14.97
CA ASP A 148 14.89 11.19 -16.43
C ASP A 148 13.71 11.93 -17.09
N LEU A 149 12.47 11.73 -16.59
CA LEU A 149 11.28 12.40 -17.12
C LEU A 149 11.39 13.94 -16.96
N LEU A 150 11.77 14.41 -15.78
CA LEU A 150 11.96 15.84 -15.49
C LEU A 150 12.97 16.47 -16.44
N SER A 151 14.05 15.77 -16.78
CA SER A 151 15.09 16.25 -17.69
C SER A 151 14.62 16.36 -19.15
N THR A 152 13.52 15.68 -19.52
CA THR A 152 12.96 15.80 -20.88
C THR A 152 12.13 17.06 -21.10
N TRP A 153 11.74 17.75 -20.04
CA TRP A 153 10.93 18.96 -20.13
C TRP A 153 11.83 20.19 -20.25
N PRO A 154 11.50 21.14 -21.17
CA PRO A 154 12.29 22.32 -21.35
C PRO A 154 12.26 23.24 -20.12
N ASP A 155 13.23 24.16 -20.03
CA ASP A 155 13.34 25.12 -18.92
C ASP A 155 12.15 26.08 -18.83
N SER A 156 11.41 26.26 -19.93
CA SER A 156 10.15 27.03 -19.93
C SER A 156 9.02 26.38 -19.12
N VAL A 157 9.14 25.10 -18.77
CA VAL A 157 8.23 24.42 -17.83
C VAL A 157 8.77 24.67 -16.43
N ASP A 158 8.12 25.56 -15.68
CA ASP A 158 8.52 25.89 -14.31
C ASP A 158 8.28 24.74 -13.32
N ASN A 159 8.77 24.90 -12.09
CA ASN A 159 8.65 23.88 -11.06
C ASN A 159 7.21 23.60 -10.67
N GLU A 160 6.33 24.56 -10.77
CA GLU A 160 4.92 24.40 -10.43
C GLU A 160 4.21 23.51 -11.46
N GLU A 161 4.42 23.76 -12.76
CA GLU A 161 3.88 22.89 -13.81
C GLU A 161 4.56 21.51 -13.80
N ARG A 162 5.86 21.43 -13.52
CA ARG A 162 6.54 20.13 -13.31
C ARG A 162 5.91 19.34 -12.19
N CYS A 163 5.58 20.00 -11.08
CA CYS A 163 4.90 19.39 -9.94
C CYS A 163 3.48 18.93 -10.32
N ARG A 164 2.69 19.75 -11.02
CA ARG A 164 1.37 19.36 -11.52
C ARG A 164 1.44 18.09 -12.38
N ARG A 165 2.39 18.00 -13.30
CA ARG A 165 2.58 16.81 -14.15
C ARG A 165 2.94 15.56 -13.34
N LEU A 166 3.76 15.69 -12.30
CA LEU A 166 4.09 14.56 -11.44
C LEU A 166 2.89 14.13 -10.58
N ILE A 167 2.09 15.07 -10.07
CA ILE A 167 0.85 14.76 -9.36
C ILE A 167 -0.11 14.02 -10.29
N ASP A 168 -0.29 14.48 -11.53
CA ASP A 168 -1.11 13.83 -12.55
C ASP A 168 -0.68 12.37 -12.75
N LEU A 169 0.61 12.15 -12.98
CA LEU A 169 1.17 10.81 -13.17
C LEU A 169 1.00 9.93 -11.92
N PHE A 170 1.35 10.47 -10.74
CA PHE A 170 1.37 9.69 -9.50
C PHE A 170 -0.04 9.27 -9.10
N LEU A 171 -1.02 10.16 -9.23
CA LEU A 171 -2.41 9.85 -8.93
C LEU A 171 -2.92 8.68 -9.77
N VAL A 172 -2.80 8.75 -11.09
CA VAL A 172 -3.23 7.65 -11.96
C VAL A 172 -2.42 6.38 -11.68
N SER A 173 -1.11 6.51 -11.47
CA SER A 173 -0.24 5.38 -11.19
C SER A 173 -0.60 4.67 -9.89
N VAL A 174 -0.95 5.41 -8.85
CA VAL A 174 -1.41 4.85 -7.55
C VAL A 174 -2.78 4.18 -7.72
N LEU A 175 -3.71 4.81 -8.43
CA LEU A 175 -5.04 4.23 -8.66
C LEU A 175 -4.99 2.94 -9.49
N LEU A 176 -4.00 2.78 -10.35
CA LEU A 176 -3.76 1.55 -11.09
C LEU A 176 -3.13 0.43 -10.26
N ASP A 177 -2.60 0.74 -9.06
CA ASP A 177 -1.81 -0.22 -8.27
C ASP A 177 -2.66 -1.03 -7.29
N ALA A 178 -3.62 -1.74 -7.79
CA ALA A 178 -4.26 -2.84 -7.08
C ALA A 178 -3.48 -4.16 -7.32
N GLY A 179 -3.90 -5.27 -6.71
CA GLY A 179 -3.26 -6.57 -6.92
C GLY A 179 -3.20 -6.93 -8.42
N ALA A 180 -2.00 -7.21 -8.93
CA ALA A 180 -1.79 -7.47 -10.36
C ALA A 180 -2.03 -8.94 -10.76
N GLY A 181 -2.28 -9.82 -9.80
CA GLY A 181 -2.29 -11.26 -10.01
C GLY A 181 -0.89 -11.85 -10.13
N MET A 182 -0.83 -13.18 -10.23
CA MET A 182 0.44 -13.92 -10.19
C MET A 182 1.16 -13.97 -11.54
N SER A 183 0.43 -13.95 -12.65
CA SER A 183 0.96 -14.21 -13.99
C SER A 183 1.40 -12.95 -14.72
N TRP A 184 0.79 -11.82 -14.44
CA TRP A 184 1.00 -10.59 -15.19
C TRP A 184 2.43 -10.07 -15.12
N ARG A 185 2.91 -9.63 -16.29
CA ARG A 185 4.25 -9.07 -16.51
C ARG A 185 4.16 -7.89 -17.46
N TYR A 186 4.96 -6.88 -17.20
CA TYR A 186 5.10 -5.74 -18.08
C TYR A 186 6.52 -5.69 -18.67
N LYS A 187 6.62 -5.69 -19.98
CA LYS A 187 7.90 -5.48 -20.69
C LYS A 187 8.03 -4.00 -21.00
N SER A 188 8.94 -3.31 -20.31
CA SER A 188 9.21 -1.89 -20.56
C SER A 188 9.64 -1.66 -22.00
N LYS A 189 8.99 -0.71 -22.66
CA LYS A 189 9.34 -0.26 -24.04
C LYS A 189 10.72 0.38 -24.07
N GLU A 190 11.07 1.08 -22.98
CA GLU A 190 12.30 1.83 -22.84
C GLU A 190 13.53 0.91 -22.61
N SER A 191 13.43 -0.07 -21.73
CA SER A 191 14.57 -0.88 -21.29
C SER A 191 14.54 -2.31 -21.82
N GLY A 192 13.41 -2.77 -22.35
CA GLY A 192 13.17 -4.18 -22.71
C GLY A 192 13.11 -5.13 -21.51
N LYS A 193 13.38 -4.65 -20.30
CA LYS A 193 13.31 -5.46 -19.06
C LYS A 193 11.85 -5.76 -18.70
N VAL A 194 11.65 -6.89 -18.03
CA VAL A 194 10.34 -7.34 -17.57
C VAL A 194 10.18 -7.02 -16.08
N TYR A 195 9.07 -6.36 -15.75
CA TYR A 195 8.68 -6.01 -14.39
C TYR A 195 7.34 -6.67 -14.04
N ARG A 196 7.04 -6.76 -12.76
CA ARG A 196 5.81 -7.39 -12.25
C ARG A 196 5.23 -6.54 -11.12
N ARG A 197 4.00 -6.83 -10.70
CA ARG A 197 3.37 -6.23 -9.52
C ARG A 197 3.42 -4.69 -9.55
N SER A 198 3.57 -4.05 -8.40
CA SER A 198 3.57 -2.59 -8.25
C SER A 198 4.62 -1.89 -9.10
N GLU A 199 5.82 -2.45 -9.23
CA GLU A 199 6.88 -1.88 -10.06
C GLU A 199 6.51 -1.98 -11.56
N GLY A 200 5.91 -3.09 -11.98
CA GLY A 200 5.39 -3.24 -13.35
C GLY A 200 4.29 -2.24 -13.66
N LEU A 201 3.34 -2.05 -12.74
CA LEU A 201 2.25 -1.09 -12.88
C LEU A 201 2.77 0.36 -12.89
N ALA A 202 3.79 0.68 -12.08
CA ALA A 202 4.43 1.99 -12.11
C ALA A 202 5.05 2.29 -13.47
N ILE A 203 5.85 1.37 -14.01
CA ILE A 203 6.50 1.58 -15.31
C ILE A 203 5.46 1.65 -16.43
N ALA A 204 4.45 0.79 -16.41
CA ALA A 204 3.36 0.83 -17.38
C ALA A 204 2.62 2.17 -17.37
N SER A 205 2.25 2.67 -16.19
CA SER A 205 1.56 3.96 -16.06
C SER A 205 2.42 5.13 -16.51
N LEU A 206 3.72 5.11 -16.23
CA LEU A 206 4.67 6.11 -16.71
C LEU A 206 4.76 6.12 -18.24
N GLU A 207 4.88 4.94 -18.85
CA GLU A 207 4.97 4.84 -20.31
C GLU A 207 3.66 5.28 -20.99
N MET A 208 2.49 4.90 -20.45
CA MET A 208 1.18 5.40 -20.91
C MET A 208 1.04 6.92 -20.78
N PHE A 209 1.50 7.48 -19.65
CA PHE A 209 1.52 8.93 -19.42
C PHE A 209 2.42 9.66 -20.44
N LYS A 210 3.61 9.16 -20.70
CA LYS A 210 4.55 9.71 -21.72
C LYS A 210 3.96 9.66 -23.12
N GLU A 211 3.09 8.70 -23.42
CA GLU A 211 2.37 8.58 -24.68
C GLU A 211 1.15 9.51 -24.78
N GLY A 212 0.73 10.11 -23.66
CA GLY A 212 -0.41 11.02 -23.60
C GLY A 212 -1.78 10.31 -23.52
N LEU A 213 -1.81 9.04 -23.07
CA LEU A 213 -3.05 8.25 -23.01
C LEU A 213 -4.13 8.92 -22.15
N PHE A 214 -3.73 9.67 -21.13
CA PHE A 214 -4.62 10.28 -20.13
C PHE A 214 -4.92 11.76 -20.38
N SER A 215 -4.37 12.35 -21.45
CA SER A 215 -4.55 13.75 -21.79
C SER A 215 -5.57 13.96 -22.92
N SER A 216 -6.47 14.94 -22.74
CA SER A 216 -7.29 15.45 -23.81
C SER A 216 -6.66 16.63 -24.56
N ASN A 217 -5.62 17.22 -24.01
CA ASN A 217 -4.93 18.36 -24.55
C ASN A 217 -3.93 17.95 -25.63
N THR A 218 -4.22 18.27 -26.89
CA THR A 218 -3.34 17.94 -28.02
C THR A 218 -2.00 18.69 -28.00
N GLY A 219 -1.93 19.83 -27.31
CA GLY A 219 -0.71 20.62 -27.12
C GLY A 219 0.16 20.18 -25.95
N ASN A 220 -0.40 19.44 -25.01
CA ASN A 220 0.32 18.94 -23.84
C ASN A 220 -0.07 17.50 -23.49
N LYS A 221 0.74 16.56 -23.91
CA LYS A 221 0.52 15.14 -23.60
C LYS A 221 0.89 14.76 -22.16
N TYR A 222 1.70 15.55 -21.48
CA TYR A 222 2.20 15.28 -20.13
C TYR A 222 1.24 15.82 -19.07
N GLN A 223 -0.02 15.39 -19.13
CA GLN A 223 -1.02 15.67 -18.11
C GLN A 223 -2.07 14.57 -18.05
N VAL A 224 -2.84 14.58 -16.98
CA VAL A 224 -4.08 13.83 -16.82
C VAL A 224 -5.20 14.85 -16.72
N ASP A 225 -6.29 14.65 -17.45
CA ASP A 225 -7.47 15.50 -17.35
C ASP A 225 -8.77 14.68 -17.55
N LYS A 226 -9.88 15.26 -17.11
CA LYS A 226 -11.18 14.60 -17.21
C LYS A 226 -11.51 14.09 -18.61
N GLY A 227 -11.20 14.88 -19.63
CA GLY A 227 -11.49 14.51 -21.03
C GLY A 227 -10.59 13.39 -21.55
N GLY A 228 -9.36 13.30 -21.08
CA GLY A 228 -8.46 12.19 -21.37
C GLY A 228 -8.96 10.89 -20.76
N LEU A 229 -9.36 10.95 -19.49
CA LEU A 229 -9.89 9.80 -18.73
C LEU A 229 -11.26 9.34 -19.27
N GLU A 230 -12.14 10.25 -19.66
CA GLU A 230 -13.45 9.94 -20.24
C GLU A 230 -13.34 9.14 -21.55
N ARG A 231 -12.24 9.32 -22.29
CA ARG A 231 -11.95 8.61 -23.53
C ARG A 231 -11.26 7.27 -23.36
N LEU A 232 -11.00 6.86 -22.10
CA LEU A 232 -10.44 5.54 -21.82
C LEU A 232 -11.48 4.46 -22.12
N THR A 233 -11.00 3.37 -22.69
CA THR A 233 -11.76 2.13 -22.85
C THR A 233 -10.95 0.97 -22.29
N LEU A 234 -11.64 -0.14 -22.03
CA LEU A 234 -10.99 -1.37 -21.57
C LEU A 234 -9.86 -1.79 -22.53
N GLU A 235 -10.09 -1.72 -23.83
CA GLU A 235 -9.11 -2.11 -24.85
C GLU A 235 -7.86 -1.21 -24.84
N LYS A 236 -8.04 0.09 -24.67
CA LYS A 236 -6.89 1.03 -24.58
C LYS A 236 -6.04 0.73 -23.36
N LEU A 237 -6.68 0.51 -22.21
CA LEU A 237 -5.97 0.20 -20.97
C LEU A 237 -5.34 -1.20 -21.05
N GLN A 238 -6.03 -2.18 -21.63
CA GLN A 238 -5.52 -3.52 -21.89
C GLN A 238 -4.23 -3.49 -22.72
N VAL A 239 -4.21 -2.72 -23.80
CA VAL A 239 -3.03 -2.52 -24.64
C VAL A 239 -1.91 -1.83 -23.87
N GLY A 240 -2.22 -0.74 -23.16
CA GLY A 240 -1.26 0.02 -22.35
C GLY A 240 -0.62 -0.81 -21.25
N LEU A 241 -1.37 -1.69 -20.62
CA LEU A 241 -0.92 -2.60 -19.57
C LEU A 241 -0.39 -3.94 -20.11
N GLN A 242 -0.37 -4.15 -21.42
CA GLN A 242 0.06 -5.39 -22.07
C GLN A 242 -0.68 -6.63 -21.55
N SER A 243 -1.96 -6.47 -21.14
CA SER A 243 -2.79 -7.57 -20.68
C SER A 243 -3.31 -8.36 -21.86
N ARG A 244 -3.22 -9.70 -21.80
CA ARG A 244 -3.60 -10.64 -22.85
C ARG A 244 -3.98 -11.97 -22.20
N PRO A 245 -4.64 -12.89 -22.90
CA PRO A 245 -5.00 -14.20 -22.35
C PRO A 245 -3.82 -15.00 -21.79
N ASP A 246 -2.60 -14.82 -22.36
CA ASP A 246 -1.36 -15.44 -21.89
C ASP A 246 -0.60 -14.60 -20.85
N ASN A 247 -1.08 -13.38 -20.54
CA ASN A 247 -0.48 -12.43 -19.63
C ASN A 247 -1.58 -11.58 -18.93
N GLU A 248 -2.50 -12.23 -18.29
CA GLU A 248 -3.69 -11.63 -17.73
C GLU A 248 -3.36 -10.76 -16.50
N LEU A 249 -3.87 -9.54 -16.51
CA LEU A 249 -3.87 -8.63 -15.35
C LEU A 249 -5.17 -8.79 -14.59
N ALA A 250 -5.09 -9.23 -13.33
CA ALA A 250 -6.27 -9.34 -12.47
C ALA A 250 -6.95 -7.98 -12.27
N GLY A 251 -8.28 -7.93 -12.33
CA GLY A 251 -9.09 -6.73 -12.07
C GLY A 251 -8.89 -5.60 -13.10
N LEU A 252 -8.66 -5.91 -14.36
CA LEU A 252 -8.49 -4.91 -15.43
C LEU A 252 -9.75 -4.06 -15.64
N GLU A 253 -10.92 -4.68 -15.60
CA GLU A 253 -12.22 -4.01 -15.71
C GLU A 253 -12.41 -3.02 -14.56
N GLY A 254 -12.20 -3.45 -13.32
CA GLY A 254 -12.32 -2.59 -12.13
C GLY A 254 -11.40 -1.38 -12.18
N ARG A 255 -10.15 -1.55 -12.68
CA ARG A 255 -9.21 -0.43 -12.90
C ARG A 255 -9.70 0.54 -13.97
N THR A 256 -10.25 0.02 -15.06
CA THR A 256 -10.79 0.85 -16.14
C THR A 256 -11.97 1.68 -15.63
N GLU A 257 -12.91 1.05 -14.94
CA GLU A 257 -14.05 1.73 -14.34
C GLU A 257 -13.60 2.77 -13.28
N LEU A 258 -12.60 2.45 -12.48
CA LEU A 258 -12.04 3.37 -11.49
C LEU A 258 -11.51 4.65 -12.15
N LEU A 259 -10.75 4.55 -13.24
CA LEU A 259 -10.25 5.71 -13.98
C LEU A 259 -11.36 6.48 -14.69
N ILE A 260 -12.41 5.81 -15.18
CA ILE A 260 -13.58 6.47 -15.74
C ILE A 260 -14.34 7.22 -14.64
N ARG A 261 -14.55 6.61 -13.47
CA ARG A 261 -15.13 7.31 -12.32
C ARG A 261 -14.28 8.47 -11.83
N LEU A 262 -12.96 8.38 -11.96
CA LEU A 262 -12.07 9.49 -11.67
C LEU A 262 -12.38 10.69 -12.58
N SER A 263 -12.63 10.49 -13.88
CA SER A 263 -13.06 11.60 -14.77
C SER A 263 -14.26 12.36 -14.21
N SER A 264 -15.27 11.62 -13.76
CA SER A 264 -16.49 12.19 -13.18
C SER A 264 -16.21 12.92 -11.86
N ALA A 265 -15.33 12.36 -11.01
CA ALA A 265 -14.93 12.98 -9.75
C ALA A 265 -14.18 14.30 -9.96
N LEU A 266 -13.25 14.33 -10.91
CA LEU A 266 -12.52 15.54 -11.28
C LEU A 266 -13.43 16.62 -11.87
N ALA A 267 -14.42 16.23 -12.67
CA ALA A 267 -15.41 17.15 -13.26
C ALA A 267 -16.33 17.75 -12.18
N ALA A 268 -16.72 16.97 -11.18
CA ALA A 268 -17.62 17.40 -10.11
C ALA A 268 -16.95 18.36 -9.09
N ASN A 269 -15.61 18.35 -8.99
CA ASN A 269 -14.88 19.08 -7.96
C ASN A 269 -13.91 20.11 -8.58
N ALA A 270 -14.47 21.05 -9.36
CA ALA A 270 -13.70 22.08 -10.05
C ALA A 270 -12.92 23.01 -9.08
N ASP A 271 -13.37 23.18 -7.84
CA ASP A 271 -12.68 23.95 -6.82
C ASP A 271 -11.30 23.35 -6.45
N TYR A 272 -11.14 22.04 -6.59
CA TYR A 272 -9.89 21.34 -6.36
C TYR A 272 -9.08 21.13 -7.65
N PHE A 273 -9.76 20.86 -8.77
CA PHE A 273 -9.11 20.35 -9.98
C PHE A 273 -9.22 21.28 -11.20
N GLY A 274 -9.79 22.48 -11.01
CA GLY A 274 -10.01 23.43 -12.10
C GLY A 274 -11.07 22.98 -13.11
N ALA A 275 -11.34 23.85 -14.08
CA ALA A 275 -12.36 23.61 -15.10
C ALA A 275 -12.04 22.41 -16.01
N ASP A 276 -10.77 22.13 -16.23
CA ASP A 276 -10.29 20.98 -17.06
C ASP A 276 -10.33 19.65 -16.28
N GLY A 277 -10.57 19.70 -14.97
CA GLY A 277 -10.55 18.51 -14.12
C GLY A 277 -9.18 17.83 -14.16
N ARG A 278 -8.13 18.57 -13.82
CA ARG A 278 -6.74 18.11 -13.81
C ARG A 278 -6.28 17.86 -12.37
N PRO A 279 -5.86 16.66 -12.00
CA PRO A 279 -5.40 16.38 -10.62
C PRO A 279 -4.33 17.34 -10.12
N GLY A 280 -3.35 17.69 -10.97
CA GLY A 280 -2.27 18.59 -10.63
C GLY A 280 -2.70 19.99 -10.17
N ASN A 281 -3.91 20.42 -10.55
CA ASN A 281 -4.45 21.72 -10.13
C ASN A 281 -4.80 21.78 -8.62
N MET A 282 -4.81 20.63 -7.91
CA MET A 282 -4.94 20.65 -6.44
C MET A 282 -3.90 21.56 -5.77
N ILE A 283 -2.77 21.80 -6.41
CA ILE A 283 -1.73 22.72 -5.90
C ILE A 283 -2.30 24.12 -5.69
N ASP A 284 -3.13 24.62 -6.60
CA ASP A 284 -3.71 25.97 -6.51
C ASP A 284 -4.59 26.08 -5.26
N HIS A 285 -5.40 25.03 -5.00
CA HIS A 285 -6.20 24.95 -3.79
C HIS A 285 -5.34 24.93 -2.53
N LEU A 286 -4.29 24.09 -2.51
CA LEU A 286 -3.40 23.99 -1.35
C LEU A 286 -2.67 25.30 -1.06
N LEU A 287 -2.21 26.00 -2.10
CA LEU A 287 -1.48 27.26 -1.98
C LEU A 287 -2.38 28.42 -1.54
N SER A 288 -3.62 28.46 -2.03
CA SER A 288 -4.58 29.52 -1.73
C SER A 288 -5.37 29.30 -0.43
N HIS A 289 -5.25 28.12 0.19
CA HIS A 289 -6.03 27.79 1.39
C HIS A 289 -5.64 28.69 2.58
N PRO A 290 -6.62 29.24 3.33
CA PRO A 290 -6.34 30.21 4.43
C PRO A 290 -5.42 29.66 5.52
N SER A 291 -5.41 28.35 5.75
CA SER A 291 -4.55 27.71 6.76
C SER A 291 -3.13 27.44 6.25
N THR A 292 -2.86 27.63 4.96
CA THR A 292 -1.51 27.49 4.40
C THR A 292 -0.68 28.72 4.76
N GLN A 293 0.49 28.47 5.36
CA GLN A 293 1.39 29.54 5.78
C GLN A 293 2.48 29.72 4.72
N ALA A 294 2.50 30.88 4.09
CA ALA A 294 3.48 31.28 3.07
C ALA A 294 4.37 32.41 3.60
N SER A 295 5.26 32.10 4.54
CA SER A 295 6.25 33.03 5.06
C SER A 295 7.65 32.74 4.51
N SER A 296 8.62 32.52 5.39
CA SER A 296 9.96 32.03 4.98
C SER A 296 9.99 30.56 4.54
N MET A 297 8.94 29.82 4.87
CA MET A 297 8.69 28.43 4.50
C MET A 297 7.23 28.30 4.09
N LEU A 298 6.95 27.50 3.08
CA LEU A 298 5.60 27.15 2.66
C LEU A 298 5.14 25.94 3.46
N ILE A 299 4.21 26.14 4.41
CA ILE A 299 3.71 25.09 5.31
C ILE A 299 2.24 24.86 5.02
N VAL A 300 1.90 23.64 4.64
CA VAL A 300 0.54 23.17 4.38
C VAL A 300 0.13 22.20 5.47
N PRO A 301 -0.96 22.45 6.23
CA PRO A 301 -1.53 21.45 7.11
C PRO A 301 -1.97 20.22 6.32
N LEU A 302 -1.49 19.03 6.72
CA LEU A 302 -1.79 17.78 6.01
C LEU A 302 -3.28 17.49 5.87
N PRO A 303 -4.16 17.81 6.84
CA PRO A 303 -5.60 17.62 6.67
C PRO A 303 -6.17 18.31 5.43
N ILE A 304 -5.60 19.41 4.95
CA ILE A 304 -6.08 20.08 3.73
C ILE A 304 -5.86 19.20 2.49
N LEU A 305 -4.67 18.61 2.36
CA LEU A 305 -4.41 17.65 1.28
C LEU A 305 -5.30 16.40 1.43
N TRP A 306 -5.51 15.95 2.67
CA TRP A 306 -6.39 14.84 2.99
C TRP A 306 -7.82 15.11 2.52
N ASP A 307 -8.37 16.28 2.82
CA ASP A 307 -9.73 16.67 2.45
C ASP A 307 -9.89 16.75 0.92
N VAL A 308 -8.90 17.30 0.20
CA VAL A 308 -8.89 17.29 -1.28
C VAL A 308 -8.99 15.86 -1.81
N LEU A 309 -8.28 14.91 -1.21
CA LEU A 309 -8.30 13.52 -1.66
C LEU A 309 -9.58 12.79 -1.24
N MET A 310 -10.08 13.03 -0.04
CA MET A 310 -11.29 12.36 0.47
C MET A 310 -12.56 12.89 -0.19
N ASP A 311 -12.68 14.20 -0.34
CA ASP A 311 -13.85 14.82 -0.94
C ASP A 311 -13.78 14.83 -2.46
N GLY A 312 -12.63 15.23 -2.99
CA GLY A 312 -12.41 15.33 -4.43
C GLY A 312 -12.45 13.99 -5.15
N LEU A 313 -12.04 12.91 -4.50
CA LEU A 313 -12.02 11.57 -5.09
C LEU A 313 -13.15 10.66 -4.57
N GLY A 314 -14.05 11.15 -3.72
CA GLY A 314 -15.17 10.36 -3.18
C GLY A 314 -15.92 9.52 -4.21
N PRO A 315 -16.27 10.06 -5.38
CA PRO A 315 -17.02 9.33 -6.42
C PRO A 315 -16.29 8.15 -7.07
N ILE A 316 -14.97 7.97 -6.84
CA ILE A 316 -14.25 6.81 -7.42
C ILE A 316 -14.66 5.48 -6.79
N TRP A 317 -15.16 5.50 -5.56
CA TRP A 317 -15.52 4.30 -4.84
C TRP A 317 -16.78 3.65 -5.41
N PRO A 318 -16.86 2.31 -5.47
CA PRO A 318 -18.09 1.61 -5.86
C PRO A 318 -19.25 1.95 -4.94
N ALA A 319 -20.46 2.01 -5.49
CA ALA A 319 -21.68 2.29 -4.74
C ALA A 319 -21.97 1.24 -3.64
N SER A 320 -21.40 0.05 -3.75
CA SER A 320 -21.52 -1.03 -2.77
C SER A 320 -20.68 -0.83 -1.49
N ARG A 321 -19.86 0.21 -1.44
CA ARG A 321 -19.05 0.50 -0.24
C ARG A 321 -19.92 0.95 0.93
N THR A 322 -19.40 0.78 2.13
CA THR A 322 -20.05 1.24 3.36
C THR A 322 -20.48 2.69 3.23
N ALA A 323 -21.72 2.96 3.51
CA ALA A 323 -22.30 4.31 3.51
C ALA A 323 -22.98 4.59 4.85
N LEU A 324 -22.90 5.83 5.28
CA LEU A 324 -23.58 6.33 6.45
C LEU A 324 -24.35 7.58 6.07
N ASN A 325 -25.63 7.66 6.43
CA ASN A 325 -26.53 8.77 6.05
C ASN A 325 -26.53 9.06 4.52
N GLY A 326 -26.38 8.03 3.69
CA GLY A 326 -26.33 8.15 2.22
C GLY A 326 -24.99 8.63 1.67
N VAL A 327 -23.97 8.86 2.50
CA VAL A 327 -22.64 9.27 2.08
C VAL A 327 -21.71 8.06 2.12
N SER A 328 -21.02 7.78 1.01
CA SER A 328 -20.01 6.73 0.94
C SER A 328 -18.82 7.08 1.84
N LEU A 329 -18.39 6.11 2.64
CA LEU A 329 -17.23 6.24 3.52
C LEU A 329 -15.93 5.77 2.83
N GLY A 330 -16.01 5.25 1.60
CA GLY A 330 -14.84 4.72 0.90
C GLY A 330 -14.28 3.46 1.54
N ASP A 331 -13.00 3.47 1.93
CA ASP A 331 -12.34 2.32 2.58
C ASP A 331 -12.56 2.34 4.10
N ALA A 332 -13.80 2.10 4.48
CA ALA A 332 -14.26 1.98 5.87
C ALA A 332 -15.27 0.83 5.97
N TRP A 333 -15.18 0.00 6.98
CA TRP A 333 -15.87 -1.28 7.04
C TRP A 333 -16.45 -1.55 8.42
N PRO A 334 -17.62 -2.20 8.52
CA PRO A 334 -18.10 -2.75 9.78
C PRO A 334 -17.07 -3.75 10.34
N CYS A 335 -16.85 -3.73 11.66
CA CYS A 335 -15.95 -4.64 12.36
C CYS A 335 -16.59 -5.10 13.66
N GLN A 336 -16.74 -6.41 13.84
CA GLN A 336 -17.37 -6.98 15.02
C GLN A 336 -16.51 -6.81 16.28
N ALA A 337 -15.21 -6.63 16.14
CA ALA A 337 -14.31 -6.33 17.24
C ALA A 337 -14.46 -4.90 17.78
N MET A 338 -15.15 -4.02 17.06
CA MET A 338 -15.43 -2.67 17.52
C MET A 338 -16.55 -2.67 18.56
N PRO A 339 -16.52 -1.73 19.54
CA PRO A 339 -17.62 -1.58 20.50
C PRO A 339 -18.94 -1.34 19.76
N ASN A 340 -19.94 -2.13 20.07
CA ASN A 340 -21.31 -1.91 19.60
C ASN A 340 -22.15 -1.44 20.79
N LEU A 341 -22.12 -0.12 21.03
CA LEU A 341 -22.78 0.48 22.17
C LEU A 341 -24.26 0.83 21.94
N GLY A 342 -24.90 0.20 20.94
CA GLY A 342 -26.32 0.39 20.70
C GLY A 342 -26.69 0.66 19.25
N THR A 343 -27.67 1.55 18.99
CA THR A 343 -28.23 1.83 17.68
C THR A 343 -27.37 2.71 16.76
N ALA A 344 -26.29 3.26 17.27
CA ALA A 344 -25.40 4.13 16.50
C ALA A 344 -24.48 3.29 15.61
N SER A 345 -24.88 3.07 14.37
CA SER A 345 -24.17 2.25 13.39
C SER A 345 -22.72 2.70 13.11
N TRP A 346 -22.40 3.97 13.31
CA TRP A 346 -21.05 4.48 13.09
C TRP A 346 -20.00 3.88 14.03
N GLN A 347 -20.42 3.49 15.24
CA GLN A 347 -19.52 2.97 16.29
C GLN A 347 -18.90 1.61 15.92
N SER A 348 -19.55 0.83 15.06
CA SER A 348 -19.04 -0.44 14.58
C SER A 348 -18.12 -0.31 13.35
N ILE A 349 -17.98 0.90 12.76
CA ILE A 349 -17.22 1.10 11.52
C ILE A 349 -15.76 1.41 11.85
N LEU A 350 -14.86 0.71 11.17
CA LEU A 350 -13.41 0.90 11.22
C LEU A 350 -12.93 1.49 9.89
N PRO A 351 -12.49 2.75 9.85
CA PRO A 351 -11.94 3.37 8.67
C PRO A 351 -10.46 3.03 8.51
N PHE A 352 -10.03 2.85 7.28
CA PHE A 352 -8.62 2.66 6.93
C PHE A 352 -8.12 3.70 5.94
N HIS A 353 -8.93 4.02 4.93
CA HIS A 353 -8.58 4.94 3.85
C HIS A 353 -7.18 4.69 3.27
N LYS A 354 -6.80 3.42 3.13
CA LYS A 354 -5.45 2.98 2.73
C LYS A 354 -5.01 3.63 1.43
N LEU A 355 -5.89 3.66 0.43
CA LEU A 355 -5.60 4.30 -0.87
C LEU A 355 -5.36 5.80 -0.71
N THR A 356 -6.18 6.49 0.08
CA THR A 356 -6.02 7.93 0.36
C THR A 356 -4.71 8.20 1.09
N GLN A 357 -4.35 7.38 2.09
CA GLN A 357 -3.08 7.51 2.79
C GLN A 357 -1.90 7.31 1.85
N TRP A 358 -1.95 6.30 0.99
CA TRP A 358 -0.87 6.04 0.04
C TRP A 358 -0.78 7.10 -1.05
N LEU A 359 -1.91 7.65 -1.52
CA LEU A 359 -1.92 8.85 -2.36
C LEU A 359 -1.26 10.02 -1.64
N THR A 360 -1.62 10.28 -0.39
CA THR A 360 -1.03 11.36 0.40
C THR A 360 0.49 11.24 0.48
N HIS A 361 1.02 10.08 0.88
CA HIS A 361 2.48 9.83 0.89
C HIS A 361 3.12 10.06 -0.48
N SER A 362 2.46 9.59 -1.54
CA SER A 362 3.00 9.66 -2.90
C SER A 362 3.01 11.09 -3.46
N LEU A 363 1.95 11.86 -3.19
CA LEU A 363 1.80 13.21 -3.74
C LEU A 363 2.57 14.28 -2.96
N MET A 364 2.84 14.06 -1.67
CA MET A 364 3.70 14.98 -0.90
C MET A 364 5.10 15.06 -1.48
N GLN A 365 5.67 13.98 -1.98
CA GLN A 365 7.06 13.93 -2.41
C GLN A 365 7.39 14.90 -3.56
N PRO A 366 6.65 14.97 -4.68
CA PRO A 366 6.90 15.99 -5.71
C PRO A 366 6.64 17.40 -5.22
N MET A 367 5.66 17.64 -4.34
CA MET A 367 5.39 18.95 -3.75
C MET A 367 6.54 19.42 -2.86
N GLN A 368 7.09 18.53 -2.05
CA GLN A 368 8.25 18.81 -1.19
C GLN A 368 9.51 19.08 -2.03
N SER A 369 9.77 18.27 -3.05
CA SER A 369 11.01 18.34 -3.82
C SER A 369 11.06 19.50 -4.82
N LEU A 370 9.95 19.84 -5.46
CA LEU A 370 9.88 20.85 -6.51
C LEU A 370 9.43 22.22 -6.01
N LEU A 371 8.54 22.26 -5.00
CA LEU A 371 7.94 23.50 -4.50
C LEU A 371 8.43 23.86 -3.09
N ASN A 372 9.30 23.06 -2.49
CA ASN A 372 9.77 23.22 -1.12
C ASN A 372 8.60 23.37 -0.11
N MET A 373 7.51 22.65 -0.35
CA MET A 373 6.39 22.57 0.58
C MET A 373 6.74 21.72 1.80
N HIS A 374 6.30 22.16 2.96
CA HIS A 374 6.38 21.38 4.19
C HIS A 374 4.96 21.05 4.65
N PHE A 375 4.71 19.76 4.94
CA PHE A 375 3.41 19.33 5.43
C PHE A 375 3.45 19.19 6.95
N ALA A 376 2.61 19.96 7.66
CA ALA A 376 2.46 19.83 9.10
C ALA A 376 1.45 18.73 9.41
N GLY A 377 1.75 17.87 10.38
CA GLY A 377 0.85 16.78 10.80
C GLY A 377 1.06 15.46 10.05
N GLN A 378 2.22 15.25 9.41
CA GLN A 378 2.54 13.98 8.73
C GLN A 378 2.52 12.78 9.70
N GLU A 379 2.79 13.01 10.96
CA GLU A 379 2.71 12.01 12.02
C GLU A 379 1.30 11.47 12.28
N SER A 380 0.27 12.15 11.76
CA SER A 380 -1.12 11.67 11.83
C SER A 380 -1.40 10.53 10.85
N LEU A 381 -0.59 10.39 9.79
CA LEU A 381 -0.68 9.23 8.89
C LEU A 381 -0.34 7.95 9.65
N THR A 382 -1.02 6.86 9.29
CA THR A 382 -0.83 5.56 9.94
C THR A 382 0.01 4.62 9.08
N GLY A 383 0.37 3.47 9.64
CA GLY A 383 0.82 2.34 8.85
C GLY A 383 -0.24 1.92 7.83
N LEU A 384 0.20 1.42 6.68
CA LEU A 384 -0.72 0.99 5.62
C LEU A 384 -1.25 -0.41 5.92
N PRO A 385 -2.57 -0.59 6.13
CA PRO A 385 -3.19 -1.89 6.42
C PRO A 385 -3.36 -2.69 5.12
N GLU A 386 -2.26 -3.18 4.59
CA GLU A 386 -2.23 -4.00 3.39
C GLU A 386 -1.58 -5.38 3.67
N TYR A 387 -1.80 -6.32 2.78
CA TYR A 387 -1.47 -7.73 2.99
C TYR A 387 0.03 -8.02 3.22
N ARG A 388 0.97 -7.18 2.75
CA ARG A 388 2.41 -7.38 3.00
C ARG A 388 2.76 -7.00 4.42
N ASN A 389 2.34 -5.82 4.86
CA ASN A 389 2.54 -5.35 6.22
C ASN A 389 1.86 -6.28 7.24
N GLY A 390 0.60 -6.67 6.98
CA GLY A 390 -0.13 -7.59 7.86
C GLY A 390 0.42 -9.01 7.81
N GLY A 391 0.84 -9.47 6.63
CA GLY A 391 1.44 -10.79 6.43
C GLY A 391 2.74 -10.99 7.18
N LEU A 392 3.52 -9.92 7.39
CA LEU A 392 4.74 -9.95 8.20
C LEU A 392 4.47 -10.46 9.62
N PHE A 393 3.39 -9.98 10.26
CA PHE A 393 3.01 -10.38 11.61
C PHE A 393 2.44 -11.80 11.69
N VAL A 394 1.75 -12.25 10.63
CA VAL A 394 1.24 -13.63 10.54
C VAL A 394 2.39 -14.60 10.27
N ASP A 395 3.24 -14.31 9.29
CA ASP A 395 4.34 -15.18 8.89
C ASP A 395 5.41 -15.35 9.98
N LEU A 396 5.57 -14.36 10.87
CA LEU A 396 6.47 -14.41 12.02
C LEU A 396 5.77 -14.77 13.35
N GLY A 397 4.50 -15.16 13.29
CA GLY A 397 3.77 -15.79 14.39
C GLY A 397 3.26 -14.84 15.48
N VAL A 398 3.24 -13.52 15.24
CA VAL A 398 2.57 -12.56 16.15
C VAL A 398 1.05 -12.72 16.09
N LEU A 399 0.52 -12.98 14.90
CA LEU A 399 -0.89 -13.25 14.65
C LEU A 399 -1.05 -14.65 14.08
N THR A 400 -1.97 -15.44 14.63
CA THR A 400 -2.34 -16.76 14.11
C THR A 400 -3.84 -16.79 13.84
N LEU A 401 -4.24 -17.05 12.59
CA LEU A 401 -5.65 -17.18 12.23
C LEU A 401 -6.27 -18.37 12.96
N LYS A 402 -7.43 -18.18 13.60
CA LYS A 402 -8.13 -19.24 14.34
C LYS A 402 -8.58 -20.37 13.42
N ALA A 403 -8.68 -21.56 13.95
CA ALA A 403 -8.91 -22.80 13.18
C ALA A 403 -10.17 -22.76 12.32
N ASP A 404 -11.29 -22.27 12.86
CA ASP A 404 -12.57 -22.22 12.15
C ASP A 404 -12.52 -21.26 10.95
N ASP A 405 -11.84 -20.11 11.13
CA ASP A 405 -11.63 -19.15 10.04
C ASP A 405 -10.62 -19.66 9.02
N MET A 406 -9.59 -20.38 9.47
CA MET A 406 -8.65 -21.05 8.57
C MET A 406 -9.39 -22.03 7.65
N GLU A 407 -10.24 -22.91 8.20
CA GLU A 407 -11.02 -23.86 7.41
C GLU A 407 -11.97 -23.16 6.43
N ARG A 408 -12.66 -22.12 6.90
CA ARG A 408 -13.57 -21.29 6.08
C ARG A 408 -12.84 -20.62 4.93
N GLY A 409 -11.69 -20.02 5.20
CA GLY A 409 -10.87 -19.35 4.18
C GLY A 409 -10.25 -20.32 3.16
N LEU A 410 -9.83 -21.50 3.59
CA LEU A 410 -9.32 -22.54 2.68
C LEU A 410 -10.42 -23.02 1.73
N LYS A 411 -11.63 -23.23 2.23
CA LYS A 411 -12.79 -23.60 1.41
C LYS A 411 -13.17 -22.50 0.41
N HIS A 412 -13.07 -21.22 0.83
CA HIS A 412 -13.29 -20.09 -0.09
C HIS A 412 -12.25 -20.09 -1.23
N TYR A 413 -10.98 -20.29 -0.91
CA TYR A 413 -9.90 -20.39 -1.90
C TYR A 413 -10.10 -21.53 -2.89
N GLU A 414 -10.51 -22.70 -2.41
CA GLU A 414 -10.83 -23.84 -3.28
C GLU A 414 -11.94 -23.49 -4.28
N ASN A 415 -13.03 -22.89 -3.79
CA ASN A 415 -14.14 -22.44 -4.63
C ASN A 415 -13.71 -21.35 -5.63
N TYR A 416 -12.81 -20.45 -5.22
CA TYR A 416 -12.22 -19.45 -6.11
C TYR A 416 -11.44 -20.10 -7.26
N CYS A 417 -10.58 -21.07 -6.93
CA CYS A 417 -9.81 -21.82 -7.92
C CYS A 417 -10.71 -22.58 -8.91
N ILE A 418 -11.81 -23.18 -8.44
CA ILE A 418 -12.78 -23.88 -9.30
C ILE A 418 -13.44 -22.89 -10.27
N ARG A 419 -13.86 -21.71 -9.79
CA ARG A 419 -14.50 -20.67 -10.62
C ARG A 419 -13.59 -20.11 -11.71
N HIS A 420 -12.29 -19.97 -11.41
CA HIS A 420 -11.31 -19.33 -12.30
C HIS A 420 -10.40 -20.32 -13.04
N GLY A 421 -10.66 -21.62 -12.95
CA GLY A 421 -9.89 -22.66 -13.67
C GLY A 421 -8.45 -22.79 -13.22
N GLY A 422 -8.10 -22.27 -12.03
CA GLY A 422 -6.76 -22.31 -11.47
C GLY A 422 -6.44 -23.64 -10.76
N LYS A 423 -5.14 -23.98 -10.68
CA LYS A 423 -4.65 -25.04 -9.78
C LYS A 423 -4.07 -24.39 -8.55
N ALA A 424 -4.48 -24.84 -7.36
CA ALA A 424 -3.84 -24.46 -6.12
C ALA A 424 -2.39 -24.95 -6.11
N VAL A 425 -1.43 -24.03 -6.05
CA VAL A 425 0.01 -24.36 -5.99
C VAL A 425 0.49 -24.33 -4.54
N GLU A 426 0.16 -23.28 -3.85
CA GLU A 426 0.35 -23.11 -2.41
C GLU A 426 -0.98 -22.62 -1.84
N VAL A 427 -1.56 -23.40 -0.94
CA VAL A 427 -2.90 -23.15 -0.42
C VAL A 427 -2.80 -22.17 0.74
N ALA A 428 -3.57 -21.09 0.67
CA ALA A 428 -3.72 -20.13 1.75
C ALA A 428 -5.19 -19.73 1.90
N PRO A 429 -5.66 -19.39 3.11
CA PRO A 429 -7.04 -18.95 3.31
C PRO A 429 -7.30 -17.67 2.55
N MET A 430 -8.49 -17.56 1.94
CA MET A 430 -8.92 -16.42 1.14
C MET A 430 -10.24 -15.86 1.67
N PHE A 431 -10.38 -14.55 1.65
CA PHE A 431 -11.58 -13.86 2.10
C PHE A 431 -11.89 -12.66 1.19
N GLU A 432 -13.13 -12.20 1.21
CA GLU A 432 -13.53 -10.94 0.59
C GLU A 432 -13.00 -9.73 1.37
N PRO A 433 -12.85 -8.55 0.74
CA PRO A 433 -12.33 -7.35 1.40
C PRO A 433 -13.11 -6.90 2.64
N GLY A 434 -14.43 -7.09 2.64
CA GLY A 434 -15.33 -6.73 3.73
C GLY A 434 -15.56 -7.82 4.78
N ASP A 435 -14.93 -8.99 4.64
CA ASP A 435 -14.99 -10.05 5.63
C ASP A 435 -14.35 -9.57 6.95
N ASP A 436 -15.00 -9.89 8.07
CA ASP A 436 -14.56 -9.42 9.39
C ASP A 436 -13.15 -9.87 9.74
N VAL A 437 -12.71 -11.05 9.27
CA VAL A 437 -11.31 -11.51 9.36
C VAL A 437 -10.35 -10.48 8.75
N ILE A 438 -10.66 -10.00 7.54
CA ILE A 438 -9.81 -9.02 6.84
C ILE A 438 -9.85 -7.67 7.55
N VAL A 439 -11.03 -7.24 7.97
CA VAL A 439 -11.20 -5.94 8.64
C VAL A 439 -10.46 -5.94 9.98
N GLU A 440 -10.61 -6.98 10.80
CA GLU A 440 -9.91 -7.13 12.08
C GLU A 440 -8.39 -7.21 11.87
N TRP A 441 -7.93 -8.02 10.90
CA TRP A 441 -6.51 -8.14 10.55
C TRP A 441 -5.89 -6.80 10.16
N ARG A 442 -6.60 -6.02 9.34
CA ARG A 442 -6.16 -4.69 8.92
C ARG A 442 -6.07 -3.73 10.11
N GLY A 443 -7.05 -3.75 11.02
CA GLY A 443 -7.04 -2.93 12.23
C GLY A 443 -5.86 -3.26 13.14
N ALA A 444 -5.63 -4.55 13.39
CA ALA A 444 -4.48 -5.03 14.15
C ALA A 444 -3.15 -4.64 13.47
N THR A 445 -3.08 -4.72 12.13
CA THR A 445 -1.88 -4.34 11.35
C THR A 445 -1.51 -2.88 11.56
N VAL A 446 -2.47 -1.95 11.53
CA VAL A 446 -2.20 -0.52 11.78
C VAL A 446 -1.55 -0.32 13.15
N GLY A 447 -2.15 -0.92 14.19
CA GLY A 447 -1.63 -0.78 15.56
C GLY A 447 -0.27 -1.44 15.76
N LEU A 448 -0.09 -2.65 15.22
CA LEU A 448 1.19 -3.37 15.31
C LEU A 448 2.32 -2.66 14.55
N LEU A 449 2.03 -1.95 13.47
CA LEU A 449 3.03 -1.14 12.75
C LEU A 449 3.50 0.06 13.58
N ASP A 450 2.62 0.70 14.34
CA ASP A 450 3.00 1.75 15.28
C ASP A 450 3.94 1.19 16.38
N MET A 451 3.59 0.04 16.97
CA MET A 451 4.45 -0.64 17.93
C MET A 451 5.79 -1.04 17.32
N LEU A 452 5.78 -1.62 16.13
CA LEU A 452 7.00 -2.01 15.41
C LEU A 452 7.91 -0.81 15.16
N CYS A 453 7.36 0.35 14.79
CA CYS A 453 8.14 1.55 14.54
C CYS A 453 8.89 2.00 15.80
N VAL A 454 8.23 1.99 16.95
CA VAL A 454 8.87 2.32 18.24
C VAL A 454 10.00 1.34 18.57
N GLU A 455 9.76 0.05 18.44
CA GLU A 455 10.75 -0.97 18.82
C GLU A 455 11.95 -1.04 17.84
N VAL A 456 11.71 -0.84 16.53
CA VAL A 456 12.79 -0.74 15.53
C VAL A 456 13.65 0.51 15.77
N ASN A 457 13.04 1.64 16.10
CA ASN A 457 13.79 2.85 16.46
C ASN A 457 14.68 2.63 17.70
N LYS A 458 14.20 1.89 18.71
CA LYS A 458 15.03 1.48 19.85
C LYS A 458 16.17 0.56 19.43
N ALA A 459 15.89 -0.42 18.58
CA ALA A 459 16.89 -1.39 18.10
C ALA A 459 17.99 -0.75 17.23
N LEU A 460 17.65 0.33 16.51
CA LEU A 460 18.54 1.06 15.60
C LEU A 460 19.08 2.38 16.19
N LYS A 461 18.93 2.59 17.49
CA LYS A 461 19.27 3.87 18.15
C LYS A 461 20.68 4.37 17.84
N THR A 462 21.64 3.47 17.76
CA THR A 462 23.05 3.81 17.49
C THR A 462 23.23 4.34 16.07
N GLU A 463 22.64 3.66 15.09
CA GLU A 463 22.74 3.98 13.66
C GLU A 463 21.91 5.22 13.30
N LEU A 464 20.90 5.52 14.09
CA LEU A 464 20.07 6.72 13.95
C LEU A 464 20.70 7.98 14.56
N ALA A 465 21.81 7.84 15.30
CA ALA A 465 22.56 8.96 15.87
C ALA A 465 21.69 9.97 16.65
N GLY A 466 20.73 9.48 17.41
CA GLY A 466 19.82 10.29 18.24
C GLY A 466 18.59 10.84 17.51
N ASN A 467 18.39 10.49 16.25
CA ASN A 467 17.16 10.75 15.52
C ASN A 467 16.23 9.52 15.58
N GLU A 468 15.04 9.66 14.99
CA GLU A 468 14.09 8.56 14.80
C GLU A 468 13.68 8.46 13.34
N MET A 469 13.47 7.24 12.88
CA MET A 469 12.80 6.97 11.61
C MET A 469 11.32 7.23 11.77
N THR A 470 10.74 7.87 10.77
CA THR A 470 9.29 8.00 10.65
C THR A 470 8.64 6.67 10.29
N LEU A 471 7.35 6.53 10.56
CA LEU A 471 6.59 5.35 10.15
C LEU A 471 6.64 5.15 8.62
N ALA A 472 6.63 6.24 7.83
CA ALA A 472 6.77 6.16 6.37
C ALA A 472 8.12 5.58 5.92
N GLN A 473 9.20 5.88 6.63
CA GLN A 473 10.52 5.30 6.38
C GLN A 473 10.58 3.82 6.76
N LEU A 474 9.95 3.46 7.89
CA LEU A 474 9.82 2.06 8.29
C LEU A 474 9.03 1.23 7.27
N LEU A 475 7.93 1.78 6.74
CA LEU A 475 7.15 1.11 5.69
C LEU A 475 8.01 0.81 4.46
N GLU A 476 8.79 1.78 4.00
CA GLU A 476 9.63 1.63 2.81
C GLU A 476 10.77 0.64 3.02
N ALA A 477 11.57 0.85 4.06
CA ALA A 477 12.80 0.11 4.26
C ALA A 477 12.61 -1.23 4.96
N GLY A 478 11.52 -1.38 5.71
CA GLY A 478 11.35 -2.47 6.66
C GLY A 478 10.12 -3.32 6.45
N SER A 479 8.94 -2.82 6.83
CA SER A 479 7.77 -3.70 7.01
C SER A 479 7.16 -4.18 5.69
N TRP A 480 6.98 -3.32 4.70
CA TRP A 480 6.45 -3.73 3.39
C TRP A 480 7.40 -4.68 2.67
N LYS A 481 8.69 -4.35 2.68
CA LYS A 481 9.74 -5.19 2.10
C LYS A 481 9.88 -6.50 2.87
N GLY A 482 9.85 -6.44 4.20
CA GLY A 482 9.91 -7.61 5.07
C GLY A 482 8.76 -8.57 4.84
N GLY A 483 7.53 -8.07 4.75
CA GLY A 483 6.36 -8.89 4.42
C GLY A 483 6.45 -9.54 3.05
N ARG A 484 7.10 -8.88 2.08
CA ARG A 484 7.37 -9.46 0.76
C ARG A 484 8.43 -10.55 0.82
N GLU A 485 9.55 -10.32 1.51
CA GLU A 485 10.64 -11.29 1.59
C GLU A 485 10.25 -12.54 2.40
N ILE A 486 9.58 -12.37 3.54
CA ILE A 486 9.12 -13.53 4.32
C ILE A 486 8.08 -14.36 3.56
N ALA A 487 7.22 -13.73 2.78
CA ALA A 487 6.29 -14.43 1.89
C ALA A 487 7.02 -15.23 0.81
N GLU A 488 8.11 -14.70 0.25
CA GLU A 488 8.94 -15.41 -0.74
C GLU A 488 9.70 -16.60 -0.13
N ILE A 489 10.05 -16.53 1.16
CA ILE A 489 10.68 -17.64 1.90
C ILE A 489 9.66 -18.72 2.19
N ASN A 490 8.49 -18.36 2.73
CA ASN A 490 7.49 -19.31 3.19
C ASN A 490 6.66 -19.91 2.02
N ARG A 491 6.48 -19.17 0.95
CA ARG A 491 5.69 -19.56 -0.25
C ARG A 491 6.48 -19.26 -1.53
N PRO A 492 7.55 -20.02 -1.80
CA PRO A 492 8.51 -19.70 -2.86
C PRO A 492 7.92 -19.76 -4.28
N ASN A 493 6.84 -20.53 -4.50
CA ASN A 493 6.23 -20.68 -5.81
C ASN A 493 5.29 -19.50 -6.14
N THR A 494 4.41 -19.15 -5.22
CA THR A 494 3.41 -18.08 -5.40
C THR A 494 3.91 -16.73 -4.93
N LYS A 495 4.72 -16.70 -3.88
CA LYS A 495 5.19 -15.49 -3.18
C LYS A 495 4.02 -14.65 -2.66
N GLU A 496 2.87 -15.28 -2.47
CA GLU A 496 1.65 -14.65 -1.97
C GLU A 496 1.67 -14.47 -0.45
N PRO A 497 0.86 -13.56 0.11
CA PRO A 497 0.74 -13.39 1.56
C PRO A 497 0.12 -14.62 2.24
N PRO A 498 0.23 -14.74 3.57
CA PRO A 498 -0.32 -15.88 4.32
C PRO A 498 -1.85 -15.93 4.33
N ILE A 499 -2.52 -14.81 4.10
CA ILE A 499 -3.96 -14.69 3.93
C ILE A 499 -4.21 -13.93 2.63
N LEU A 500 -5.04 -14.50 1.76
CA LEU A 500 -5.38 -13.96 0.46
C LEU A 500 -6.65 -13.11 0.56
N ILE A 501 -6.72 -12.09 -0.29
CA ILE A 501 -7.89 -11.24 -0.42
C ILE A 501 -8.40 -11.33 -1.86
N GLU A 502 -9.70 -11.66 -2.03
CA GLU A 502 -10.34 -11.65 -3.34
C GLU A 502 -10.49 -10.18 -3.80
N SER A 503 -9.55 -9.71 -4.61
CA SER A 503 -9.47 -8.31 -5.01
C SER A 503 -10.56 -7.94 -6.01
N ASP A 504 -11.25 -6.84 -5.76
CA ASP A 504 -12.16 -6.19 -6.69
C ASP A 504 -11.47 -5.14 -7.62
N GLY A 505 -10.16 -5.07 -7.56
CA GLY A 505 -9.36 -4.15 -8.37
C GLY A 505 -9.27 -2.72 -7.83
N THR A 506 -9.83 -2.41 -6.67
CA THR A 506 -9.93 -1.02 -6.18
C THR A 506 -9.19 -0.71 -4.88
N VAL A 507 -8.96 -1.65 -3.98
CA VAL A 507 -8.58 -1.33 -2.59
C VAL A 507 -7.21 -1.85 -2.16
N PHE A 508 -6.75 -2.98 -2.65
CA PHE A 508 -5.63 -3.72 -2.06
C PHE A 508 -4.43 -3.89 -2.95
#